data_6ac44d2d9ed6f945baa1eb36b34349f8
#
_entry.id   6ac44d2d9ed6f945baa1eb36b34349f8
#
_cell.length_a   1.000
_cell.length_b   1.000
_cell.length_c   1.000
_cell.angle_alpha   90.00
_cell.angle_beta   90.00
_cell.angle_gamma   90.00
#
_symmetry.space_group_name_H-M   'P 1'
#
loop_
_entity.id
_entity.type
_entity.pdbx_description
1 polymer ?
#
loop_
_entity_poly.entity_id
_entity_poly.type
_entity_poly.pdbx_seq_one_letter_code
_entity_poly.pdbx_strand_id
1 'polypeptide(L)'
;MGGHFVQGHVDTIATIQSVTPDGNALTFRFKPRDPAVLRYIVEKGYVTIDGASLTVTRVQDGPEGWWEVMLIAYTQEKVVTASKKVGEYVNVEVDQVGKYVEKSVAGYFEDSSKGEFAILEKMVSKLVDERLKAIGK
;
A
#
# COMPACT_ATOMS: atom_id res chain seq x y z
N MET A 1 -15.89 -6.20 -7.44
CA MET A 1 -14.81 -5.96 -6.57
C MET A 1 -14.22 -4.57 -6.79
N GLY A 2 -14.50 -3.67 -5.89
CA GLY A 2 -13.86 -2.38 -5.90
C GLY A 2 -12.36 -2.57 -5.75
N GLY A 3 -11.56 -1.74 -5.81
CA GLY A 3 -10.15 -1.85 -5.68
C GLY A 3 -9.49 -0.80 -6.53
N HIS A 4 -8.29 -1.03 -6.88
CA HIS A 4 -7.53 -0.11 -7.68
C HIS A 4 -7.15 -0.77 -9.01
N PHE A 5 -6.59 0.02 -9.88
CA PHE A 5 -6.08 -0.49 -11.16
C PHE A 5 -4.85 -1.35 -10.93
N VAL A 6 -4.95 -2.64 -11.31
CA VAL A 6 -3.86 -3.61 -11.18
C VAL A 6 -3.20 -3.76 -12.54
N GLN A 7 -1.90 -3.44 -12.62
CA GLN A 7 -1.17 -3.51 -13.89
C GLN A 7 -0.54 -4.87 -14.19
N GLY A 8 -0.41 -5.72 -13.19
CA GLY A 8 0.25 -7.00 -13.33
C GLY A 8 1.77 -6.93 -13.26
N HIS A 9 2.31 -5.84 -12.74
CA HIS A 9 3.75 -5.63 -12.59
C HIS A 9 4.16 -5.77 -11.14
N VAL A 10 4.79 -6.89 -10.81
CA VAL A 10 5.25 -7.17 -9.45
C VAL A 10 6.39 -6.22 -9.06
N ASP A 11 6.22 -5.53 -7.93
CA ASP A 11 7.24 -4.62 -7.40
C ASP A 11 8.24 -5.32 -6.50
N THR A 12 7.75 -6.22 -5.66
CA THR A 12 8.59 -6.95 -4.71
C THR A 12 7.87 -8.21 -4.26
N ILE A 13 8.51 -8.95 -3.39
CA ILE A 13 7.85 -10.06 -2.69
C ILE A 13 7.77 -9.74 -1.21
N ALA A 14 6.88 -10.42 -0.52
CA ALA A 14 6.75 -10.35 0.92
C ALA A 14 6.60 -11.75 1.49
N THR A 15 6.94 -11.89 2.76
CA THR A 15 6.75 -13.14 3.50
C THR A 15 5.50 -13.02 4.35
N ILE A 16 4.70 -14.07 4.39
CA ILE A 16 3.59 -14.15 5.32
C ILE A 16 4.17 -14.35 6.71
N GLN A 17 4.05 -13.32 7.54
CA GLN A 17 4.60 -13.31 8.89
C GLN A 17 3.67 -13.95 9.89
N SER A 18 2.38 -13.74 9.74
CA SER A 18 1.37 -14.37 10.60
C SER A 18 0.03 -14.46 9.88
N VAL A 19 -0.76 -15.43 10.29
CA VAL A 19 -2.17 -15.60 9.86
C VAL A 19 -2.97 -15.79 11.13
N THR A 20 -3.86 -14.86 11.41
CA THR A 20 -4.63 -14.85 12.65
C THR A 20 -6.13 -14.92 12.34
N PRO A 21 -6.84 -15.93 12.84
CA PRO A 21 -8.30 -15.99 12.71
C PRO A 21 -8.98 -14.85 13.46
N ASP A 22 -10.02 -14.31 12.84
CA ASP A 22 -10.86 -13.27 13.45
C ASP A 22 -12.31 -13.56 13.02
N GLY A 23 -13.02 -14.33 13.85
CA GLY A 23 -14.31 -14.88 13.46
C GLY A 23 -14.18 -15.76 12.22
N ASN A 24 -14.93 -15.45 11.18
CA ASN A 24 -14.83 -16.14 9.89
C ASN A 24 -13.78 -15.52 8.96
N ALA A 25 -13.14 -14.45 9.39
CA ALA A 25 -12.11 -13.77 8.64
C ALA A 25 -10.72 -14.26 9.04
N LEU A 26 -9.74 -14.01 8.17
CA LEU A 26 -8.32 -14.27 8.44
C LEU A 26 -7.57 -12.96 8.25
N THR A 27 -6.74 -12.59 9.23
CA THR A 27 -5.83 -11.45 9.12
C THR A 27 -4.44 -11.96 8.76
N PHE A 28 -3.96 -11.53 7.61
CA PHE A 28 -2.62 -11.84 7.12
C PHE A 28 -1.69 -10.67 7.38
N ARG A 29 -0.53 -10.93 7.97
CA ARG A 29 0.53 -9.95 8.12
C ARG A 29 1.66 -10.28 7.17
N PHE A 30 2.10 -9.29 6.41
CA PHE A 30 3.16 -9.43 5.43
C PHE A 30 4.35 -8.58 5.79
N LYS A 31 5.55 -9.16 5.68
CA LYS A 31 6.80 -8.43 5.82
C LYS A 31 7.43 -8.32 4.43
N PRO A 32 7.62 -7.10 3.88
CA PRO A 32 8.20 -6.94 2.57
C PRO A 32 9.69 -7.29 2.58
N ARG A 33 10.18 -7.82 1.46
CA ARG A 33 11.62 -8.01 1.27
C ARG A 33 12.34 -6.67 1.29
N ASP A 34 11.77 -5.67 0.62
CA ASP A 34 12.30 -4.30 0.58
C ASP A 34 11.38 -3.38 1.39
N PRO A 35 11.83 -2.90 2.56
CA PRO A 35 11.00 -2.02 3.39
C PRO A 35 10.60 -0.71 2.70
N ALA A 36 11.33 -0.29 1.66
CA ALA A 36 11.01 0.93 0.93
C ALA A 36 9.63 0.91 0.30
N VAL A 37 9.07 -0.27 0.02
CA VAL A 37 7.73 -0.41 -0.55
C VAL A 37 6.63 0.06 0.40
N LEU A 38 6.91 0.09 1.71
CA LEU A 38 5.93 0.50 2.72
C LEU A 38 5.48 1.95 2.56
N ARG A 39 6.28 2.80 1.93
CA ARG A 39 5.88 4.19 1.65
C ARG A 39 4.66 4.28 0.73
N TYR A 40 4.38 3.23 -0.02
CA TYR A 40 3.24 3.17 -0.94
C TYR A 40 2.06 2.40 -0.37
N ILE A 41 2.20 1.86 0.83
CA ILE A 41 1.17 1.05 1.49
C ILE A 41 0.62 1.87 2.65
N VAL A 42 -0.66 2.20 2.58
CA VAL A 42 -1.31 3.05 3.58
C VAL A 42 -2.56 2.36 4.12
N GLU A 43 -2.87 2.61 5.38
CA GLU A 43 -4.08 2.11 6.00
C GLU A 43 -5.31 2.56 5.23
N LYS A 44 -6.23 1.65 4.97
CA LYS A 44 -7.44 1.82 4.15
C LYS A 44 -7.18 1.97 2.66
N GLY A 45 -5.91 1.98 2.23
CA GLY A 45 -5.54 1.95 0.83
C GLY A 45 -5.53 0.53 0.28
N TYR A 46 -5.08 0.38 -0.96
CA TYR A 46 -5.05 -0.91 -1.65
C TYR A 46 -3.63 -1.39 -1.87
N VAL A 47 -3.47 -2.71 -1.83
CA VAL A 47 -2.25 -3.40 -2.23
C VAL A 47 -2.66 -4.63 -3.03
N THR A 48 -1.89 -4.97 -4.04
CA THR A 48 -2.15 -6.17 -4.83
C THR A 48 -1.24 -7.29 -4.38
N ILE A 49 -1.85 -8.38 -3.92
CA ILE A 49 -1.14 -9.57 -3.43
C ILE A 49 -1.49 -10.75 -4.34
N ASP A 50 -0.48 -11.33 -4.99
CA ASP A 50 -0.67 -12.43 -5.94
C ASP A 50 -1.80 -12.14 -6.96
N GLY A 51 -1.84 -10.90 -7.45
CA GLY A 51 -2.81 -10.48 -8.45
C GLY A 51 -4.16 -10.01 -7.93
N ALA A 52 -4.43 -10.12 -6.63
CA ALA A 52 -5.69 -9.68 -6.04
C ALA A 52 -5.53 -8.33 -5.33
N SER A 53 -6.42 -7.38 -5.65
CA SER A 53 -6.45 -6.08 -4.97
C SER A 53 -7.12 -6.24 -3.61
N LEU A 54 -6.39 -5.92 -2.56
CA LEU A 54 -6.85 -6.10 -1.17
C LEU A 54 -6.71 -4.79 -0.40
N THR A 55 -7.59 -4.58 0.57
CA THR A 55 -7.58 -3.38 1.40
C THR A 55 -6.64 -3.57 2.58
N VAL A 56 -5.77 -2.59 2.79
CA VAL A 56 -4.84 -2.58 3.92
C VAL A 56 -5.58 -2.18 5.19
N THR A 57 -5.48 -3.00 6.23
CA THR A 57 -6.12 -2.73 7.51
C THR A 57 -5.19 -2.06 8.51
N ARG A 58 -3.90 -2.41 8.49
CA ARG A 58 -2.88 -1.83 9.38
C ARG A 58 -1.55 -1.78 8.68
N VAL A 59 -0.73 -0.79 9.04
CA VAL A 59 0.65 -0.63 8.54
C VAL A 59 1.56 -0.23 9.68
N GLN A 60 2.74 -0.82 9.71
CA GLN A 60 3.83 -0.43 10.57
C GLN A 60 5.03 -0.11 9.68
N ASP A 61 5.46 1.15 9.68
CA ASP A 61 6.61 1.57 8.88
C ASP A 61 7.94 1.23 9.56
N GLY A 62 9.02 1.37 8.82
CA GLY A 62 10.37 1.17 9.32
C GLY A 62 11.05 -0.07 8.75
N PRO A 63 12.32 -0.31 9.12
CA PRO A 63 13.10 -1.43 8.55
C PRO A 63 12.55 -2.81 8.93
N GLU A 64 11.82 -2.91 10.04
CA GLU A 64 11.11 -4.12 10.44
C GLU A 64 9.60 -4.00 10.21
N GLY A 65 9.20 -3.10 9.32
CA GLY A 65 7.80 -2.81 9.05
C GLY A 65 7.05 -3.94 8.37
N TRP A 66 5.74 -3.85 8.42
CA TRP A 66 4.82 -4.84 7.89
C TRP A 66 3.47 -4.17 7.60
N TRP A 67 2.60 -4.89 6.89
CA TRP A 67 1.20 -4.48 6.75
C TRP A 67 0.29 -5.69 6.91
N GLU A 68 -0.98 -5.40 7.16
CA GLU A 68 -2.01 -6.43 7.32
C GLU A 68 -3.16 -6.21 6.37
N VAL A 69 -3.73 -7.32 5.92
CA VAL A 69 -5.01 -7.35 5.21
C VAL A 69 -5.91 -8.39 5.88
N MET A 70 -7.21 -8.16 5.83
CA MET A 70 -8.19 -9.10 6.36
C MET A 70 -8.98 -9.71 5.20
N LEU A 71 -9.01 -11.03 5.15
CA LEU A 71 -9.75 -11.77 4.13
C LEU A 71 -11.01 -12.34 4.75
N ILE A 72 -12.17 -11.85 4.32
CA ILE A 72 -13.46 -12.41 4.71
C ILE A 72 -13.67 -13.75 3.98
N ALA A 73 -14.62 -14.58 4.46
CA ALA A 73 -14.83 -15.93 3.94
C ALA A 73 -15.01 -15.96 2.41
N TYR A 74 -15.78 -15.04 1.87
CA TYR A 74 -15.99 -14.96 0.41
C TYR A 74 -14.68 -14.72 -0.34
N THR A 75 -13.85 -13.80 0.14
CA THR A 75 -12.57 -13.48 -0.50
C THR A 75 -11.59 -14.64 -0.38
N GLN A 76 -11.62 -15.37 0.74
CA GLN A 76 -10.75 -16.54 0.94
C GLN A 76 -10.96 -17.60 -0.12
N GLU A 77 -12.17 -17.75 -0.64
CA GLU A 77 -12.47 -18.70 -1.71
C GLU A 77 -11.93 -18.27 -3.07
N LYS A 78 -11.67 -16.96 -3.25
CA LYS A 78 -11.35 -16.37 -4.55
C LYS A 78 -9.87 -16.08 -4.75
N VAL A 79 -9.07 -15.96 -3.68
CA VAL A 79 -7.69 -15.52 -3.79
C VAL A 79 -6.71 -16.64 -3.43
N VAL A 80 -5.61 -16.68 -4.20
CA VAL A 80 -4.55 -17.68 -4.02
C VAL A 80 -3.89 -17.53 -2.64
N THR A 81 -3.71 -16.31 -2.17
CA THR A 81 -3.06 -15.99 -0.90
C THR A 81 -3.73 -16.70 0.28
N ALA A 82 -5.06 -16.89 0.24
CA ALA A 82 -5.79 -17.50 1.34
C ALA A 82 -5.36 -18.95 1.65
N SER A 83 -4.80 -19.67 0.66
CA SER A 83 -4.31 -21.03 0.83
C SER A 83 -2.86 -21.10 1.28
N LYS A 84 -2.16 -19.97 1.34
CA LYS A 84 -0.76 -19.91 1.72
C LYS A 84 -0.59 -19.86 3.23
N LYS A 85 0.57 -20.31 3.68
CA LYS A 85 0.90 -20.47 5.11
C LYS A 85 2.00 -19.50 5.52
N VAL A 86 2.15 -19.33 6.84
CA VAL A 86 3.27 -18.55 7.42
C VAL A 86 4.58 -19.05 6.85
N GLY A 87 5.43 -18.11 6.46
CA GLY A 87 6.73 -18.40 5.86
C GLY A 87 6.73 -18.46 4.34
N GLU A 88 5.57 -18.59 3.70
CA GLU A 88 5.48 -18.58 2.25
C GLU A 88 5.55 -17.14 1.71
N TYR A 89 5.92 -17.02 0.44
CA TYR A 89 6.08 -15.74 -0.23
C TYR A 89 4.84 -15.37 -1.03
N VAL A 90 4.61 -14.08 -1.16
CA VAL A 90 3.59 -13.52 -2.04
C VAL A 90 4.22 -12.47 -2.95
N ASN A 91 3.65 -12.31 -4.13
CA ASN A 91 4.03 -11.24 -5.04
C ASN A 91 3.26 -9.98 -4.66
N VAL A 92 3.95 -8.84 -4.62
CA VAL A 92 3.37 -7.56 -4.19
C VAL A 92 3.46 -6.54 -5.31
N GLU A 93 2.33 -5.95 -5.63
CA GLU A 93 2.25 -4.79 -6.51
C GLU A 93 1.62 -3.65 -5.71
N VAL A 94 2.31 -2.50 -5.64
CA VAL A 94 1.80 -1.34 -4.92
C VAL A 94 1.02 -0.42 -5.87
N ASP A 95 0.20 0.47 -5.28
CA ASP A 95 -0.62 1.38 -6.06
C ASP A 95 0.26 2.35 -6.85
N GLN A 96 0.07 2.39 -8.17
CA GLN A 96 0.82 3.26 -9.07
C GLN A 96 0.59 4.75 -8.79
N VAL A 97 -0.57 5.10 -8.27
CA VAL A 97 -0.87 6.49 -7.91
C VAL A 97 0.12 7.00 -6.86
N GLY A 98 0.42 6.19 -5.84
CA GLY A 98 1.40 6.54 -4.82
C GLY A 98 2.79 6.78 -5.39
N LYS A 99 3.22 5.92 -6.30
CA LYS A 99 4.51 6.09 -6.98
C LYS A 99 4.57 7.35 -7.83
N TYR A 100 3.49 7.62 -8.52
CA TYR A 100 3.40 8.78 -9.39
C TYR A 100 3.49 10.07 -8.61
N VAL A 101 2.78 10.16 -7.50
CA VAL A 101 2.82 11.32 -6.61
C VAL A 101 4.23 11.52 -6.05
N GLU A 102 4.88 10.46 -5.57
CA GLU A 102 6.25 10.54 -5.05
C GLU A 102 7.23 11.05 -6.11
N LYS A 103 7.15 10.51 -7.31
CA LYS A 103 8.03 10.95 -8.40
C LYS A 103 7.83 12.43 -8.72
N SER A 104 6.59 12.90 -8.74
CA SER A 104 6.27 14.30 -9.00
C SER A 104 6.84 15.22 -7.93
N VAL A 105 6.70 14.83 -6.66
CA VAL A 105 7.23 15.60 -5.53
C VAL A 105 8.76 15.60 -5.54
N ALA A 106 9.38 14.43 -5.74
CA ALA A 106 10.85 14.33 -5.82
C ALA A 106 11.42 15.16 -6.97
N GLY A 107 10.80 15.09 -8.14
CA GLY A 107 11.21 15.91 -9.29
C GLY A 107 11.12 17.39 -9.00
N TYR A 108 10.09 17.80 -8.29
CA TYR A 108 9.91 19.19 -7.89
C TYR A 108 11.00 19.65 -6.91
N PHE A 109 11.38 18.80 -5.97
CA PHE A 109 12.49 19.08 -5.04
C PHE A 109 13.81 19.24 -5.77
N GLU A 110 14.11 18.40 -6.74
CA GLU A 110 15.33 18.50 -7.54
C GLU A 110 15.40 19.82 -8.31
N ASP A 111 14.28 20.25 -8.89
CA ASP A 111 14.18 21.51 -9.60
C ASP A 111 14.25 22.71 -8.67
N SER A 112 13.81 22.59 -7.44
CA SER A 112 13.74 23.66 -6.46
C SER A 112 14.98 23.77 -5.58
N SER A 113 16.06 23.05 -5.90
CA SER A 113 17.34 23.22 -5.21
C SER A 113 17.88 24.65 -5.22
N LYS A 114 17.16 25.57 -5.87
CA LYS A 114 17.49 27.01 -6.00
C LYS A 114 16.62 27.93 -5.15
N GLY A 115 15.98 27.47 -4.08
CA GLY A 115 15.24 28.32 -3.15
C GLY A 115 13.74 28.40 -3.34
N GLU A 116 13.15 27.48 -4.05
CA GLU A 116 11.70 27.45 -4.30
C GLU A 116 10.92 26.63 -3.27
N PHE A 117 11.45 26.50 -2.07
CA PHE A 117 10.83 25.75 -0.97
C PHE A 117 9.42 26.27 -0.66
N ALA A 118 9.22 27.59 -0.78
CA ALA A 118 7.91 28.21 -0.51
C ALA A 118 6.85 27.76 -1.52
N ILE A 119 7.23 27.53 -2.77
CA ILE A 119 6.31 27.05 -3.80
C ILE A 119 5.92 25.61 -3.53
N LEU A 120 6.90 24.78 -3.14
CA LEU A 120 6.65 23.41 -2.78
C LEU A 120 5.70 23.29 -1.58
N GLU A 121 5.91 24.11 -0.54
CA GLU A 121 5.01 24.15 0.61
C GLU A 121 3.59 24.51 0.18
N LYS A 122 3.42 25.47 -0.70
CA LYS A 122 2.12 25.85 -1.22
C LYS A 122 1.46 24.72 -1.98
N MET A 123 2.22 23.99 -2.79
CA MET A 123 1.69 22.86 -3.55
C MET A 123 1.24 21.74 -2.62
N VAL A 124 2.04 21.38 -1.64
CA VAL A 124 1.69 20.35 -0.66
C VAL A 124 0.44 20.76 0.13
N SER A 125 0.39 22.00 0.61
CA SER A 125 -0.77 22.54 1.30
C SER A 125 -2.03 22.48 0.45
N LYS A 126 -1.92 22.84 -0.82
CA LYS A 126 -3.04 22.79 -1.75
C LYS A 126 -3.55 21.37 -1.96
N LEU A 127 -2.66 20.41 -2.13
CA LEU A 127 -3.04 19.00 -2.28
C LEU A 127 -3.72 18.46 -1.03
N VAL A 128 -3.21 18.82 0.14
CA VAL A 128 -3.82 18.43 1.42
C VAL A 128 -5.20 19.06 1.56
N ASP A 129 -5.34 20.34 1.25
CA ASP A 129 -6.63 21.05 1.32
C ASP A 129 -7.65 20.46 0.37
N GLU A 130 -7.26 20.13 -0.85
CA GLU A 130 -8.14 19.49 -1.82
C GLU A 130 -8.61 18.12 -1.34
N ARG A 131 -7.71 17.36 -0.73
CA ARG A 131 -8.04 16.05 -0.16
C ARG A 131 -9.00 16.18 1.02
N LEU A 132 -8.78 17.15 1.89
CA LEU A 132 -9.67 17.44 3.02
C LEU A 132 -11.05 17.87 2.56
N LYS A 133 -11.15 18.67 1.50
CA LYS A 133 -12.43 19.06 0.92
C LYS A 133 -13.18 17.87 0.34
N ALA A 134 -12.47 16.95 -0.29
CA ALA A 134 -13.06 15.73 -0.84
C ALA A 134 -13.60 14.81 0.28
N ILE A 135 -12.94 14.79 1.43
CA ILE A 135 -13.34 13.99 2.58
C ILE A 135 -14.44 14.69 3.40
N GLY A 136 -14.43 16.01 3.43
CA GLY A 136 -15.34 16.84 4.24
C GLY A 136 -16.76 16.95 3.67
N LYS A 137 -17.04 16.28 2.60
CA LYS A 137 -18.38 16.17 2.04
C LYS A 137 -18.97 14.82 2.42
#